data_1e844fb3ac66ccb5fedfdf23bb4c86b8
#
_entry.id   1e844fb3ac66ccb5fedfdf23bb4c86b8
#
_cell.length_a   1.000
_cell.length_b   1.000
_cell.length_c   1.000
_cell.angle_alpha   90.00
_cell.angle_beta   90.00
_cell.angle_gamma   90.00
#
_symmetry.space_group_name_H-M   'P 1'
#
loop_
_entity.id
_entity.type
_entity.pdbx_description
1 polymer ?
#
loop_
_entity_poly.entity_id
_entity_poly.type
_entity_poly.pdbx_seq_one_letter_code
_entity_poly.pdbx_strand_id
1 'polypeptide(L)'
;DIKDGSLCIEGKNCYTLYYNMMLFFANGGSTCYIVSVGSYEDALNKNAMLTGLEKLTLEQEITLVVIPEAVNLNSNEELRDIQQQMLSHCGDRMKNRFALLDIYPKADENTNIEDQVTIFCTNIGSNFLSYGAAYFPWLNTSVVGDRDLTGDVFVWTDNIYANRNKLSDID
;
A
#
# COMPACT_ATOMS: atom_id res chain seq x y z
N ASP A 1 1.46 18.69 27.41
CA ASP A 1 2.24 17.46 27.64
C ASP A 1 1.37 16.25 27.31
N ILE A 2 1.60 15.68 26.13
CA ILE A 2 0.89 14.50 25.62
C ILE A 2 1.53 13.24 26.25
N LYS A 3 1.30 13.02 27.54
CA LYS A 3 1.94 11.89 28.25
C LYS A 3 1.11 10.61 28.26
N ASP A 4 -0.22 10.72 28.10
CA ASP A 4 -1.14 9.58 28.33
C ASP A 4 -2.08 9.29 27.15
N GLY A 5 -1.66 9.60 25.93
CA GLY A 5 -2.46 9.36 24.72
C GLY A 5 -1.61 9.24 23.46
N SER A 6 -2.23 8.86 22.38
CA SER A 6 -1.60 8.78 21.05
C SER A 6 -2.36 9.61 20.03
N LEU A 7 -1.61 10.38 19.24
CA LEU A 7 -2.14 11.07 18.08
C LEU A 7 -2.09 10.15 16.87
N CYS A 8 -3.21 9.96 16.20
CA CYS A 8 -3.28 9.19 14.97
C CYS A 8 -4.14 9.93 13.94
N ILE A 9 -3.91 9.62 12.68
CA ILE A 9 -4.76 10.12 11.59
C ILE A 9 -6.07 9.34 11.62
N GLU A 10 -7.20 10.04 11.46
CA GLU A 10 -8.51 9.40 11.39
C GLU A 10 -8.58 8.51 10.15
N GLY A 11 -9.00 7.26 10.36
CA GLY A 11 -8.98 6.23 9.33
C GLY A 11 -7.87 5.23 9.62
N LYS A 12 -8.19 4.22 10.41
CA LYS A 12 -7.24 3.17 10.83
C LYS A 12 -6.62 2.38 9.68
N ASN A 13 -7.22 2.44 8.53
CA ASN A 13 -6.73 1.73 7.36
C ASN A 13 -6.00 2.76 6.50
N CYS A 14 -4.70 2.64 6.47
CA CYS A 14 -3.87 3.44 5.57
C CYS A 14 -4.15 3.02 4.12
N TYR A 15 -5.30 3.46 3.59
CA TYR A 15 -5.59 3.31 2.18
C TYR A 15 -4.71 4.30 1.42
N THR A 16 -3.75 3.77 0.71
CA THR A 16 -2.71 4.57 0.04
C THR A 16 -3.05 4.89 -1.41
N LEU A 17 -4.06 4.24 -2.00
CA LEU A 17 -4.41 4.41 -3.42
C LEU A 17 -4.69 5.86 -3.77
N TYR A 18 -5.45 6.59 -2.95
CA TYR A 18 -5.75 7.99 -3.21
C TYR A 18 -4.49 8.84 -3.35
N TYR A 19 -3.56 8.71 -2.42
CA TYR A 19 -2.30 9.46 -2.44
C TYR A 19 -1.37 9.01 -3.57
N ASN A 20 -1.35 7.72 -3.89
CA ASN A 20 -0.63 7.21 -5.06
C ASN A 20 -1.21 7.77 -6.36
N MET A 21 -2.52 7.89 -6.47
CA MET A 21 -3.17 8.51 -7.63
C MET A 21 -2.84 10.00 -7.74
N MET A 22 -2.85 10.74 -6.62
CA MET A 22 -2.40 12.14 -6.60
C MET A 22 -0.97 12.26 -7.09
N LEU A 23 -0.07 11.40 -6.59
CA LEU A 23 1.34 11.39 -7.00
C LEU A 23 1.50 11.03 -8.48
N PHE A 24 0.75 10.05 -8.96
CA PHE A 24 0.75 9.64 -10.36
C PHE A 24 0.38 10.80 -11.29
N PHE A 25 -0.73 11.49 -11.02
CA PHE A 25 -1.16 12.62 -11.85
C PHE A 25 -0.26 13.84 -11.70
N ALA A 26 0.27 14.11 -10.50
CA ALA A 26 1.24 15.20 -10.30
C ALA A 26 2.54 15.01 -11.10
N ASN A 27 2.90 13.76 -11.41
CA ASN A 27 4.06 13.40 -12.23
C ASN A 27 3.71 13.18 -13.72
N GLY A 28 2.56 13.65 -14.19
CA GLY A 28 2.18 13.58 -15.60
C GLY A 28 1.50 12.28 -16.01
N GLY A 29 0.98 11.53 -15.04
CA GLY A 29 0.16 10.35 -15.30
C GLY A 29 -1.09 10.69 -16.13
N SER A 30 -1.53 9.73 -16.94
CA SER A 30 -2.69 9.88 -17.83
C SER A 30 -3.77 8.84 -17.49
N THR A 31 -4.35 8.20 -18.50
CA THR A 31 -5.41 7.19 -18.31
C THR A 31 -4.93 6.05 -17.42
N CYS A 32 -5.74 5.67 -16.44
CA CYS A 32 -5.48 4.53 -15.57
C CYS A 32 -6.79 3.76 -15.30
N TYR A 33 -6.64 2.48 -14.96
CA TYR A 33 -7.72 1.58 -14.57
C TYR A 33 -7.69 1.38 -13.07
N ILE A 34 -8.81 1.59 -12.40
CA ILE A 34 -8.95 1.38 -10.96
C ILE A 34 -9.88 0.20 -10.73
N VAL A 35 -9.43 -0.78 -9.94
CA VAL A 35 -10.24 -1.92 -9.52
C VAL A 35 -10.56 -1.77 -8.04
N SER A 36 -11.81 -1.46 -7.73
CA SER A 36 -12.29 -1.44 -6.35
C SER A 36 -12.52 -2.86 -5.87
N VAL A 37 -11.89 -3.25 -4.76
CA VAL A 37 -11.95 -4.60 -4.20
C VAL A 37 -12.59 -4.64 -2.81
N GLY A 38 -13.06 -3.51 -2.29
CA GLY A 38 -13.68 -3.39 -0.98
C GLY A 38 -14.10 -1.96 -0.66
N SER A 39 -14.58 -1.77 0.55
CA SER A 39 -14.96 -0.48 1.12
C SER A 39 -13.90 0.00 2.11
N TYR A 40 -13.85 1.30 2.40
CA TYR A 40 -13.01 1.87 3.45
C TYR A 40 -13.35 1.38 4.87
N GLU A 41 -14.53 0.80 5.06
CA GLU A 41 -14.98 0.23 6.32
C GLU A 41 -14.52 -1.23 6.51
N ASP A 42 -14.12 -1.89 5.43
CA ASP A 42 -13.69 -3.27 5.45
C ASP A 42 -12.20 -3.38 5.82
N ALA A 43 -11.80 -4.48 6.41
CA ALA A 43 -10.38 -4.80 6.57
C ALA A 43 -9.77 -5.19 5.22
N LEU A 44 -8.49 -4.86 5.02
CA LEU A 44 -7.75 -5.31 3.84
C LEU A 44 -7.77 -6.83 3.71
N ASN A 45 -8.07 -7.30 2.52
CA ASN A 45 -8.27 -8.72 2.27
C ASN A 45 -7.48 -9.19 1.04
N LYS A 46 -6.52 -10.09 1.28
CA LYS A 46 -5.68 -10.69 0.24
C LYS A 46 -6.51 -11.30 -0.90
N ASN A 47 -7.55 -12.07 -0.57
CA ASN A 47 -8.35 -12.76 -1.59
C ASN A 47 -9.16 -11.79 -2.45
N ALA A 48 -9.64 -10.69 -1.87
CA ALA A 48 -10.31 -9.63 -2.63
C ALA A 48 -9.34 -8.96 -3.62
N MET A 49 -8.10 -8.68 -3.21
CA MET A 49 -7.06 -8.13 -4.08
C MET A 49 -6.70 -9.10 -5.22
N LEU A 50 -6.57 -10.40 -4.93
CA LEU A 50 -6.31 -11.42 -5.96
C LEU A 50 -7.49 -11.54 -6.95
N THR A 51 -8.72 -11.47 -6.46
CA THR A 51 -9.91 -11.43 -7.33
C THR A 51 -9.92 -10.19 -8.21
N GLY A 52 -9.51 -9.03 -7.67
CA GLY A 52 -9.36 -7.80 -8.44
C GLY A 52 -8.31 -7.93 -9.53
N LEU A 53 -7.16 -8.53 -9.23
CA LEU A 53 -6.11 -8.81 -10.20
C LEU A 53 -6.61 -9.69 -11.38
N GLU A 54 -7.44 -10.69 -11.09
CA GLU A 54 -8.04 -11.53 -12.12
C GLU A 54 -8.94 -10.74 -13.08
N LYS A 55 -9.64 -9.71 -12.60
CA LYS A 55 -10.49 -8.85 -13.47
C LYS A 55 -9.68 -8.12 -14.52
N LEU A 56 -8.42 -7.80 -14.25
CA LEU A 56 -7.53 -7.13 -15.21
C LEU A 56 -7.18 -8.00 -16.43
N THR A 57 -7.49 -9.30 -16.42
CA THR A 57 -7.31 -10.15 -17.61
C THR A 57 -8.21 -9.74 -18.77
N LEU A 58 -9.31 -9.06 -18.48
CA LEU A 58 -10.27 -8.62 -19.49
C LEU A 58 -9.80 -7.33 -20.22
N GLU A 59 -8.84 -6.61 -19.65
CA GLU A 59 -8.36 -5.34 -20.15
C GLU A 59 -6.98 -5.51 -20.81
N GLN A 60 -6.91 -5.34 -22.13
CA GLN A 60 -5.68 -5.56 -22.89
C GLN A 60 -4.72 -4.34 -22.93
N GLU A 61 -5.23 -3.16 -22.64
CA GLU A 61 -4.47 -1.91 -22.74
C GLU A 61 -3.56 -1.62 -21.54
N ILE A 62 -3.73 -2.39 -20.45
CA ILE A 62 -2.94 -2.21 -19.23
C ILE A 62 -1.50 -2.64 -19.48
N THR A 63 -0.56 -1.77 -19.15
CA THR A 63 0.88 -2.03 -19.26
C THR A 63 1.60 -2.16 -17.92
N LEU A 64 1.07 -1.54 -16.86
CA LEU A 64 1.62 -1.60 -15.51
C LEU A 64 0.54 -2.05 -14.52
N VAL A 65 0.93 -2.89 -13.57
CA VAL A 65 0.06 -3.37 -12.49
C VAL A 65 0.70 -3.00 -11.15
N VAL A 66 -0.08 -2.36 -10.27
CA VAL A 66 0.34 -1.98 -8.92
C VAL A 66 -0.80 -2.21 -7.94
N ILE A 67 -0.49 -2.68 -6.73
CA ILE A 67 -1.45 -2.87 -5.63
C ILE A 67 -0.87 -2.20 -4.37
N PRO A 68 -1.01 -0.88 -4.23
CA PRO A 68 -0.34 -0.11 -3.18
C PRO A 68 -0.71 -0.54 -1.76
N GLU A 69 -1.96 -0.93 -1.54
CA GLU A 69 -2.45 -1.35 -0.22
C GLU A 69 -1.90 -2.69 0.24
N ALA A 70 -1.32 -3.49 -0.64
CA ALA A 70 -0.83 -4.83 -0.30
C ALA A 70 0.24 -4.79 0.82
N VAL A 71 1.00 -3.70 0.93
CA VAL A 71 2.00 -3.50 1.98
C VAL A 71 1.39 -3.34 3.38
N ASN A 72 0.11 -3.00 3.46
CA ASN A 72 -0.64 -2.82 4.70
C ASN A 72 -1.34 -4.10 5.18
N LEU A 73 -1.18 -5.21 4.47
CA LEU A 73 -1.65 -6.52 4.91
C LEU A 73 -0.99 -6.95 6.23
N ASN A 74 -1.57 -7.93 6.88
CA ASN A 74 -1.18 -8.32 8.23
C ASN A 74 0.19 -9.00 8.29
N SER A 75 0.66 -9.59 7.19
CA SER A 75 1.92 -10.33 7.16
C SER A 75 2.67 -10.20 5.84
N ASN A 76 3.98 -10.43 5.91
CA ASN A 76 4.85 -10.49 4.73
C ASN A 76 4.48 -11.65 3.79
N GLU A 77 3.95 -12.74 4.34
CA GLU A 77 3.48 -13.89 3.54
C GLU A 77 2.29 -13.52 2.67
N GLU A 78 1.36 -12.72 3.18
CA GLU A 78 0.22 -12.26 2.39
C GLU A 78 0.66 -11.33 1.25
N LEU A 79 1.57 -10.40 1.53
CA LEU A 79 2.17 -9.54 0.50
C LEU A 79 2.91 -10.36 -0.55
N ARG A 80 3.78 -11.28 -0.11
CA ARG A 80 4.50 -12.20 -1.00
C ARG A 80 3.55 -12.93 -1.94
N ASP A 81 2.49 -13.51 -1.41
CA ASP A 81 1.53 -14.27 -2.21
C ASP A 81 0.90 -13.41 -3.31
N ILE A 82 0.52 -12.16 -2.97
CA ILE A 82 0.00 -11.20 -3.96
C ILE A 82 1.06 -10.89 -5.03
N GLN A 83 2.29 -10.60 -4.62
CA GLN A 83 3.35 -10.20 -5.55
C GLN A 83 3.74 -11.34 -6.49
N GLN A 84 3.78 -12.58 -6.00
CA GLN A 84 3.98 -13.75 -6.85
C GLN A 84 2.84 -13.94 -7.85
N GLN A 85 1.59 -13.68 -7.46
CA GLN A 85 0.45 -13.70 -8.38
C GLN A 85 0.48 -12.54 -9.38
N MET A 86 0.95 -11.35 -8.99
CA MET A 86 1.18 -10.24 -9.93
C MET A 86 2.23 -10.62 -10.99
N LEU A 87 3.34 -11.22 -10.58
CA LEU A 87 4.38 -11.70 -11.51
C LEU A 87 3.84 -12.80 -12.45
N SER A 88 3.09 -13.77 -11.93
CA SER A 88 2.45 -14.81 -12.74
C SER A 88 1.42 -14.21 -13.71
N HIS A 89 0.60 -13.26 -13.24
CA HIS A 89 -0.36 -12.55 -14.10
C HIS A 89 0.35 -11.82 -15.24
N CYS A 90 1.45 -11.12 -14.96
CA CYS A 90 2.20 -10.37 -15.96
C CYS A 90 3.02 -11.29 -16.89
N GLY A 91 3.70 -12.30 -16.36
CA GLY A 91 4.68 -13.09 -17.09
C GLY A 91 4.15 -14.37 -17.74
N ASP A 92 3.10 -14.97 -17.18
CA ASP A 92 2.50 -16.20 -17.72
C ASP A 92 1.23 -15.91 -18.52
N ARG A 93 0.27 -15.22 -17.90
CA ARG A 93 -1.07 -15.02 -18.50
C ARG A 93 -1.10 -13.96 -19.58
N MET A 94 -0.58 -12.77 -19.26
CA MET A 94 -0.81 -11.60 -20.13
C MET A 94 0.38 -11.29 -21.05
N LYS A 95 1.60 -11.36 -20.55
CA LYS A 95 2.87 -11.14 -21.29
C LYS A 95 3.02 -9.78 -21.96
N ASN A 96 2.09 -8.86 -21.69
CA ASN A 96 2.04 -7.49 -22.24
C ASN A 96 2.12 -6.41 -21.16
N ARG A 97 2.35 -6.80 -19.91
CA ARG A 97 2.34 -5.88 -18.77
C ARG A 97 3.42 -6.22 -17.74
N PHE A 98 3.65 -5.29 -16.83
CA PHE A 98 4.76 -5.34 -15.89
C PHE A 98 4.26 -5.03 -14.47
N ALA A 99 4.73 -5.76 -13.48
CA ALA A 99 4.34 -5.61 -12.08
C ALA A 99 5.29 -4.63 -11.34
N LEU A 100 4.72 -3.67 -10.64
CA LEU A 100 5.46 -2.84 -9.68
C LEU A 100 5.25 -3.41 -8.29
N LEU A 101 6.35 -3.74 -7.61
CA LEU A 101 6.36 -4.44 -6.34
C LEU A 101 6.98 -3.56 -5.26
N ASP A 102 6.57 -3.80 -4.02
CA ASP A 102 7.05 -3.12 -2.83
C ASP A 102 7.69 -4.09 -1.84
N ILE A 103 8.61 -3.59 -1.01
CA ILE A 103 9.17 -4.34 0.11
C ILE A 103 8.30 -4.12 1.35
N TYR A 104 8.05 -5.18 2.12
CA TYR A 104 7.20 -5.15 3.30
C TYR A 104 7.75 -4.20 4.37
N PRO A 105 6.98 -3.19 4.81
CA PRO A 105 7.49 -2.13 5.68
C PRO A 105 7.59 -2.51 7.17
N LYS A 106 6.90 -3.60 7.57
CA LYS A 106 6.83 -4.03 8.97
C LYS A 106 7.95 -5.00 9.35
N ALA A 107 9.17 -4.73 8.89
CA ALA A 107 10.34 -5.40 9.46
C ALA A 107 10.53 -4.93 10.92
N ASP A 108 11.04 -5.80 11.79
CA ASP A 108 11.37 -5.42 13.16
C ASP A 108 12.29 -4.19 13.17
N GLU A 109 12.16 -3.32 14.17
CA GLU A 109 12.93 -2.08 14.30
C GLU A 109 14.46 -2.28 14.19
N ASN A 110 14.93 -3.52 14.42
CA ASN A 110 16.33 -3.92 14.33
C ASN A 110 16.71 -4.48 12.95
N THR A 111 15.78 -4.62 12.01
CA THR A 111 16.08 -5.17 10.68
C THR A 111 16.69 -4.08 9.81
N ASN A 112 17.94 -4.25 9.41
CA ASN A 112 18.60 -3.30 8.53
C ASN A 112 18.07 -3.41 7.08
N ILE A 113 18.43 -2.45 6.24
CA ILE A 113 18.00 -2.37 4.84
C ILE A 113 18.42 -3.61 4.04
N GLU A 114 19.63 -4.10 4.25
CA GLU A 114 20.19 -5.24 3.53
C GLU A 114 19.43 -6.53 3.86
N ASP A 115 19.04 -6.70 5.13
CA ASP A 115 18.23 -7.84 5.55
C ASP A 115 16.82 -7.79 4.95
N GLN A 116 16.19 -6.60 4.89
CA GLN A 116 14.88 -6.43 4.26
C GLN A 116 14.91 -6.82 2.77
N VAL A 117 15.93 -6.38 2.05
CA VAL A 117 16.14 -6.75 0.64
C VAL A 117 16.38 -8.25 0.50
N THR A 118 17.19 -8.84 1.37
CA THR A 118 17.48 -10.28 1.37
C THR A 118 16.22 -11.11 1.62
N ILE A 119 15.41 -10.71 2.60
CA ILE A 119 14.12 -11.35 2.90
C ILE A 119 13.18 -11.25 1.68
N PHE A 120 13.08 -10.08 1.08
CA PHE A 120 12.27 -9.89 -0.13
C PHE A 120 12.73 -10.79 -1.28
N CYS A 121 14.03 -10.79 -1.61
CA CYS A 121 14.59 -11.61 -2.68
C CYS A 121 14.37 -13.11 -2.45
N THR A 122 14.45 -13.55 -1.20
CA THR A 122 14.19 -14.96 -0.83
C THR A 122 12.71 -15.31 -1.00
N ASN A 123 11.83 -14.40 -0.59
CA ASN A 123 10.39 -14.63 -0.57
C ASN A 123 9.75 -14.55 -1.96
N ILE A 124 10.19 -13.63 -2.82
CA ILE A 124 9.59 -13.43 -4.14
C ILE A 124 9.75 -14.65 -5.07
N GLY A 125 10.75 -15.46 -4.81
CA GLY A 125 11.05 -16.66 -5.62
C GLY A 125 11.78 -16.32 -6.91
N SER A 126 11.71 -17.22 -7.89
CA SER A 126 12.45 -17.12 -9.16
C SER A 126 11.57 -17.03 -10.41
N ASN A 127 10.25 -17.13 -10.27
CA ASN A 127 9.35 -17.19 -11.42
C ASN A 127 9.00 -15.81 -11.94
N PHE A 128 9.09 -15.62 -13.24
CA PHE A 128 8.64 -14.42 -13.97
C PHE A 128 9.27 -13.09 -13.51
N LEU A 129 10.48 -13.12 -12.92
CA LEU A 129 11.15 -11.93 -12.40
C LEU A 129 11.41 -10.85 -13.46
N SER A 130 11.51 -11.24 -14.73
CA SER A 130 11.65 -10.31 -15.85
C SER A 130 10.39 -9.46 -16.12
N TYR A 131 9.28 -9.78 -15.46
CA TYR A 131 8.00 -9.08 -15.59
C TYR A 131 7.63 -8.22 -14.36
N GLY A 132 8.61 -7.91 -13.51
CA GLY A 132 8.39 -7.03 -12.38
C GLY A 132 9.65 -6.30 -11.94
N ALA A 133 9.46 -5.23 -11.20
CA ALA A 133 10.52 -4.51 -10.49
C ALA A 133 10.04 -4.12 -9.11
N ALA A 134 10.95 -4.18 -8.14
CA ALA A 134 10.75 -3.65 -6.80
C ALA A 134 11.59 -2.39 -6.60
N TYR A 135 11.01 -1.40 -5.93
CA TYR A 135 11.66 -0.13 -5.62
C TYR A 135 11.81 0.01 -4.11
N PHE A 136 13.03 0.29 -3.66
CA PHE A 136 13.35 0.46 -2.26
C PHE A 136 14.64 1.33 -2.12
N PRO A 137 14.80 2.13 -1.05
CA PRO A 137 13.87 2.38 0.05
C PRO A 137 12.66 3.24 -0.36
N TRP A 138 11.67 3.31 0.54
CA TRP A 138 10.51 4.15 0.36
C TRP A 138 10.89 5.62 0.32
N LEU A 139 10.23 6.38 -0.54
CA LEU A 139 10.50 7.79 -0.72
C LEU A 139 9.52 8.64 0.09
N ASN A 140 10.03 9.64 0.77
CA ASN A 140 9.19 10.71 1.30
C ASN A 140 8.73 11.60 0.14
N THR A 141 7.45 11.89 0.09
CA THR A 141 6.85 12.71 -0.97
C THR A 141 6.15 13.92 -0.37
N SER A 142 5.95 14.96 -1.16
CA SER A 142 5.17 16.14 -0.80
C SER A 142 3.73 16.08 -1.30
N VAL A 143 3.22 14.89 -1.61
CA VAL A 143 1.84 14.71 -2.10
C VAL A 143 0.80 15.08 -1.06
N VAL A 144 1.13 14.92 0.22
CA VAL A 144 0.39 15.46 1.36
C VAL A 144 1.21 16.60 1.94
N GLY A 145 0.67 17.79 1.91
CA GLY A 145 1.30 18.99 2.46
C GLY A 145 0.61 19.46 3.75
N ASP A 146 1.21 20.44 4.42
CA ASP A 146 0.66 21.01 5.68
C ASP A 146 -0.79 21.50 5.54
N ARG A 147 -1.20 21.88 4.33
CA ARG A 147 -2.57 22.35 4.05
C ARG A 147 -3.61 21.23 4.08
N ASP A 148 -3.17 19.99 3.89
CA ASP A 148 -4.03 18.80 3.86
C ASP A 148 -4.17 18.20 5.27
N LEU A 149 -3.31 18.64 6.20
CA LEU A 149 -3.27 18.20 7.59
C LEU A 149 -3.99 19.20 8.47
N THR A 150 -5.32 19.15 8.49
CA THR A 150 -6.14 19.98 9.39
C THR A 150 -6.40 19.26 10.71
N GLY A 151 -6.81 19.99 11.74
CA GLY A 151 -7.16 19.40 13.04
C GLY A 151 -8.24 18.31 12.97
N ASP A 152 -9.09 18.35 11.94
CA ASP A 152 -10.16 17.37 11.73
C ASP A 152 -9.65 15.99 11.26
N VAL A 153 -8.42 15.95 10.70
CA VAL A 153 -7.79 14.70 10.21
C VAL A 153 -7.14 13.94 11.37
N PHE A 154 -6.82 14.62 12.46
CA PHE A 154 -6.16 14.01 13.61
C PHE A 154 -7.17 13.60 14.68
N VAL A 155 -6.98 12.40 15.20
CA VAL A 155 -7.75 11.88 16.32
C VAL A 155 -6.81 11.64 17.49
N TRP A 156 -7.15 12.22 18.62
CA TRP A 156 -6.51 11.95 19.91
C TRP A 156 -7.18 10.75 20.58
N THR A 157 -6.40 9.76 20.97
CA THR A 157 -6.88 8.63 21.76
C THR A 157 -6.26 8.69 23.15
N ASP A 158 -7.10 8.88 24.15
CA ASP A 158 -6.70 8.80 25.56
C ASP A 158 -6.48 7.35 25.95
N ASN A 159 -5.30 7.03 26.45
CA ASN A 159 -4.94 5.67 26.87
C ASN A 159 -5.61 5.25 28.18
N ILE A 160 -6.09 6.20 28.99
CA ILE A 160 -6.70 5.94 30.29
C ILE A 160 -8.19 5.63 30.12
N TYR A 161 -8.90 6.43 29.34
CA TYR A 161 -10.36 6.38 29.21
C TYR A 161 -10.82 5.83 27.87
N ALA A 162 -9.90 5.49 26.98
CA ALA A 162 -10.17 5.07 25.58
C ALA A 162 -11.07 6.05 24.81
N ASN A 163 -11.15 7.31 25.25
CA ASN A 163 -11.89 8.36 24.57
C ASN A 163 -11.15 8.75 23.29
N ARG A 164 -11.90 8.92 22.23
CA ARG A 164 -11.38 9.29 20.93
C ARG A 164 -12.02 10.60 20.48
N ASN A 165 -11.24 11.66 20.46
CA ASN A 165 -11.70 12.99 20.09
C ASN A 165 -10.87 13.51 18.92
N LYS A 166 -11.50 14.28 18.02
CA LYS A 166 -10.76 15.01 17.00
C LYS A 166 -9.91 16.09 17.65
N LEU A 167 -8.74 16.34 17.08
CA LEU A 167 -7.85 17.39 17.59
C LEU A 167 -8.52 18.77 17.50
N SER A 168 -9.39 18.98 16.50
CA SER A 168 -10.20 20.21 16.37
C SER A 168 -11.22 20.42 17.48
N ASP A 169 -11.58 19.38 18.22
CA ASP A 169 -12.57 19.44 19.30
C ASP A 169 -11.92 19.62 20.68
N ILE A 170 -10.59 19.71 20.71
CA ILE A 170 -9.80 19.91 21.94
C ILE A 170 -9.40 21.41 22.00
N ASP A 171 -10.05 22.16 22.86
CA ASP A 171 -9.72 23.56 23.17
C ASP A 171 -8.45 23.71 24.05
#